data_b1027875e0d08553afbce16c80f0c39c
#
_entry.id   b1027875e0d08553afbce16c80f0c39c
#
_cell.length_a   1.000
_cell.length_b   1.000
_cell.length_c   1.000
_cell.angle_alpha   90.00
_cell.angle_beta   90.00
_cell.angle_gamma   90.00
#
_symmetry.space_group_name_H-M   'P 1'
#
loop_
_entity.id
_entity.type
_entity.pdbx_description
1 polymer ?
#
loop_
_entity_poly.entity_id
_entity_poly.type
_entity_poly.pdbx_seq_one_letter_code
_entity_poly.pdbx_strand_id
1 'polypeptide(L)'
;MPYVLITTQNTSNVTLEAARDLDAVGINPKAIGYEYLTEAIIIATKGNVPNLARQIALKYNKTQASVERAMQNAINRAWSNCNPDDLARNYTAVINYERGVPTLTEFVYHYASKFRNEL
;
A
#
# COMPACT_ATOMS: atom_id res chain seq x y z
N MET A 1 -23.97 -21.58 -0.79
CA MET A 1 -23.35 -20.29 -0.92
C MET A 1 -21.84 -20.29 -0.72
N PRO A 2 -21.21 -21.46 -0.93
CA PRO A 2 -19.75 -21.53 -0.74
C PRO A 2 -18.96 -20.57 -1.60
N TYR A 3 -19.43 -20.30 -2.81
CA TYR A 3 -18.70 -19.43 -3.74
C TYR A 3 -18.61 -17.99 -3.26
N VAL A 4 -19.71 -17.49 -2.71
CA VAL A 4 -19.75 -16.12 -2.21
C VAL A 4 -18.81 -15.99 -1.02
N LEU A 5 -18.83 -16.98 -0.11
CA LEU A 5 -17.96 -16.96 1.06
C LEU A 5 -16.49 -17.06 0.68
N ILE A 6 -16.15 -17.90 -0.28
CA ILE A 6 -14.77 -18.05 -0.73
C ILE A 6 -14.26 -16.76 -1.34
N THR A 7 -15.07 -16.11 -2.19
CA THR A 7 -14.69 -14.86 -2.81
C THR A 7 -14.49 -13.76 -1.77
N THR A 8 -15.40 -13.69 -0.80
CA THR A 8 -15.33 -12.72 0.28
C THR A 8 -14.08 -12.96 1.14
N GLN A 9 -13.79 -14.22 1.44
CA GLN A 9 -12.60 -14.57 2.22
C GLN A 9 -11.32 -14.19 1.51
N ASN A 10 -11.23 -14.41 0.20
CA ASN A 10 -10.04 -14.03 -0.58
C ASN A 10 -9.83 -12.52 -0.56
N THR A 11 -10.88 -11.75 -0.74
CA THR A 11 -10.82 -10.30 -0.67
C THR A 11 -10.41 -9.84 0.72
N SER A 12 -11.01 -10.45 1.75
CA SER A 12 -10.67 -10.14 3.14
C SER A 12 -9.23 -10.49 3.46
N ASN A 13 -8.72 -11.61 2.92
CA ASN A 13 -7.33 -12.00 3.15
C ASN A 13 -6.35 -11.02 2.52
N VAL A 14 -6.62 -10.56 1.31
CA VAL A 14 -5.77 -9.56 0.66
C VAL A 14 -5.77 -8.27 1.47
N THR A 15 -6.94 -7.81 1.92
CA THR A 15 -7.06 -6.61 2.74
C THR A 15 -6.29 -6.76 4.04
N LEU A 16 -6.43 -7.90 4.70
CA LEU A 16 -5.73 -8.16 5.96
C LEU A 16 -4.23 -8.22 5.78
N GLU A 17 -3.77 -8.89 4.73
CA GLU A 17 -2.34 -8.97 4.43
C GLU A 17 -1.75 -7.61 4.11
N ALA A 18 -2.46 -6.79 3.34
CA ALA A 18 -2.02 -5.42 3.05
C ALA A 18 -1.90 -4.61 4.34
N ALA A 19 -2.88 -4.71 5.22
CA ALA A 19 -2.85 -4.01 6.50
C ALA A 19 -1.66 -4.47 7.36
N ARG A 20 -1.39 -5.77 7.38
CA ARG A 20 -0.24 -6.31 8.12
C ARG A 20 1.08 -5.79 7.56
N ASP A 21 1.19 -5.70 6.24
CA ASP A 21 2.38 -5.16 5.59
C ASP A 21 2.61 -3.70 5.98
N LEU A 22 1.54 -2.90 5.97
CA LEU A 22 1.63 -1.50 6.36
C LEU A 22 2.02 -1.35 7.83
N ASP A 23 1.43 -2.17 8.69
CA ASP A 23 1.77 -2.15 10.11
C ASP A 23 3.23 -2.54 10.34
N ALA A 24 3.73 -3.53 9.59
CA ALA A 24 5.10 -4.03 9.74
C ALA A 24 6.14 -2.96 9.41
N VAL A 25 5.87 -2.09 8.45
CA VAL A 25 6.79 -0.99 8.13
C VAL A 25 6.48 0.29 8.89
N GLY A 26 5.51 0.24 9.80
CA GLY A 26 5.24 1.37 10.70
C GLY A 26 4.36 2.46 10.13
N ILE A 27 3.56 2.16 9.11
CA ILE A 27 2.57 3.12 8.63
C ILE A 27 1.53 3.30 9.73
N ASN A 28 1.28 4.55 10.13
CA ASN A 28 0.34 4.84 11.21
C ASN A 28 -1.09 4.52 10.76
N PRO A 29 -1.80 3.60 11.44
CA PRO A 29 -3.16 3.23 11.05
C PRO A 29 -4.17 4.37 11.18
N LYS A 30 -3.84 5.42 11.92
CA LYS A 30 -4.70 6.60 12.05
C LYS A 30 -4.45 7.63 10.95
N ALA A 31 -3.41 7.47 10.16
CA ALA A 31 -3.12 8.40 9.06
C ALA A 31 -4.11 8.20 7.92
N ILE A 32 -4.51 9.28 7.30
CA ILE A 32 -5.41 9.22 6.13
C ILE A 32 -4.79 8.35 5.03
N GLY A 33 -3.50 8.45 4.85
CA GLY A 33 -2.78 7.69 3.84
C GLY A 33 -2.81 6.18 4.04
N TYR A 34 -3.03 5.71 5.27
CA TYR A 34 -3.11 4.27 5.56
C TYR A 34 -4.22 3.60 4.76
N GLU A 35 -5.42 4.19 4.81
CA GLU A 35 -6.57 3.64 4.10
C GLU A 35 -6.36 3.71 2.59
N TYR A 36 -5.81 4.81 2.10
CA TYR A 36 -5.52 4.96 0.68
C TYR A 36 -4.46 3.96 0.21
N LEU A 37 -3.43 3.73 1.01
CA LEU A 37 -2.38 2.75 0.67
C LEU A 37 -2.93 1.32 0.65
N THR A 38 -3.78 0.98 1.60
CA THR A 38 -4.44 -0.33 1.61
C THR A 38 -5.25 -0.53 0.33
N GLU A 39 -6.07 0.46 0.00
CA GLU A 39 -6.88 0.42 -1.20
C GLU A 39 -6.02 0.32 -2.47
N ALA A 40 -4.94 1.09 -2.51
CA ALA A 40 -4.03 1.10 -3.65
C ALA A 40 -3.38 -0.28 -3.86
N ILE A 41 -2.95 -0.93 -2.79
CA ILE A 41 -2.36 -2.26 -2.88
C ILE A 41 -3.38 -3.25 -3.43
N ILE A 42 -4.61 -3.19 -2.93
CA ILE A 42 -5.68 -4.08 -3.40
C ILE A 42 -5.93 -3.89 -4.91
N ILE A 43 -6.04 -2.65 -5.35
CA ILE A 43 -6.26 -2.35 -6.78
C ILE A 43 -5.06 -2.86 -7.60
N ALA A 44 -3.85 -2.62 -7.13
CA ALA A 44 -2.63 -2.96 -7.85
C ALA A 44 -2.40 -4.48 -7.96
N THR A 45 -3.06 -5.29 -7.12
CA THR A 45 -2.97 -6.75 -7.25
C THR A 45 -3.53 -7.25 -8.57
N LYS A 46 -4.36 -6.45 -9.22
CA LYS A 46 -4.96 -6.80 -10.51
C LYS A 46 -4.06 -6.52 -11.70
N GLY A 47 -2.88 -5.95 -11.46
CA GLY A 47 -1.91 -5.66 -12.49
C GLY A 47 -1.52 -4.19 -12.50
N ASN A 48 -0.89 -3.77 -13.57
CA ASN A 48 -0.45 -2.40 -13.75
C ASN A 48 -1.65 -1.52 -14.10
N VAL A 49 -2.08 -0.71 -13.14
CA VAL A 49 -3.28 0.11 -13.28
C VAL A 49 -2.89 1.57 -13.47
N PRO A 50 -3.24 2.19 -14.61
CA PRO A 50 -2.96 3.59 -14.81
C PRO A 50 -3.80 4.47 -13.88
N ASN A 51 -3.24 5.59 -13.45
CA ASN A 51 -3.94 6.58 -12.62
C ASN A 51 -4.53 6.00 -11.34
N LEU A 52 -3.72 5.21 -10.64
CA LEU A 52 -4.12 4.55 -9.39
C LEU A 52 -4.66 5.56 -8.37
N ALA A 53 -3.92 6.64 -8.15
CA ALA A 53 -4.33 7.68 -7.20
C ALA A 53 -5.63 8.36 -7.62
N ARG A 54 -5.86 8.48 -8.92
CA ARG A 54 -7.10 9.05 -9.42
C ARG A 54 -8.31 8.18 -9.10
N GLN A 55 -8.16 6.86 -9.22
CA GLN A 55 -9.24 5.94 -8.88
C GLN A 55 -9.61 6.04 -7.41
N ILE A 56 -8.60 6.16 -6.54
CA ILE A 56 -8.83 6.32 -5.12
C ILE A 56 -9.49 7.68 -4.84
N ALA A 57 -9.02 8.72 -5.50
CA ALA A 57 -9.57 10.06 -5.35
C ALA A 57 -11.06 10.09 -5.71
N LEU A 58 -11.45 9.42 -6.79
CA LEU A 58 -12.84 9.34 -7.18
C LEU A 58 -13.69 8.61 -6.14
N LYS A 59 -13.16 7.52 -5.60
CA LYS A 59 -13.88 6.74 -4.59
C LYS A 59 -14.14 7.53 -3.31
N TYR A 60 -13.17 8.32 -2.89
CA TYR A 60 -13.26 9.08 -1.64
C TYR A 60 -13.66 10.53 -1.82
N ASN A 61 -14.00 10.93 -3.03
CA ASN A 61 -14.38 12.31 -3.37
C ASN A 61 -13.31 13.32 -2.96
N LYS A 62 -12.08 13.03 -3.34
CA LYS A 62 -10.90 13.86 -3.08
C LYS A 62 -10.19 14.19 -4.37
N THR A 63 -9.23 15.10 -4.32
CA THR A 63 -8.38 15.37 -5.47
C THR A 63 -7.27 14.33 -5.55
N GLN A 64 -6.80 14.08 -6.77
CA GLN A 64 -5.68 13.17 -6.97
C GLN A 64 -4.45 13.63 -6.19
N ALA A 65 -4.17 14.94 -6.22
CA ALA A 65 -3.02 15.50 -5.54
C ALA A 65 -3.08 15.28 -4.03
N SER A 66 -4.26 15.42 -3.42
CA SER A 66 -4.39 15.22 -1.98
C SER A 66 -4.22 13.75 -1.60
N VAL A 67 -4.70 12.82 -2.44
CA VAL A 67 -4.52 11.38 -2.21
C VAL A 67 -3.04 11.02 -2.31
N GLU A 68 -2.35 11.48 -3.35
CA GLU A 68 -0.92 11.21 -3.52
C GLU A 68 -0.11 11.76 -2.34
N ARG A 69 -0.43 12.98 -1.92
CA ARG A 69 0.26 13.61 -0.79
C ARG A 69 0.03 12.82 0.50
N ALA A 70 -1.20 12.40 0.75
CA ALA A 70 -1.51 11.65 1.97
C ALA A 70 -0.76 10.32 2.00
N MET A 71 -0.72 9.60 0.88
CA MET A 71 0.00 8.33 0.79
C MET A 71 1.50 8.53 0.98
N GLN A 72 2.09 9.50 0.27
CA GLN A 72 3.52 9.73 0.37
C GLN A 72 3.92 10.21 1.76
N ASN A 73 3.10 11.05 2.40
CA ASN A 73 3.38 11.51 3.76
C ASN A 73 3.35 10.36 4.76
N ALA A 74 2.43 9.42 4.60
CA ALA A 74 2.37 8.25 5.47
C ALA A 74 3.64 7.40 5.34
N ILE A 75 4.12 7.22 4.12
CA ILE A 75 5.36 6.49 3.86
C ILE A 75 6.55 7.23 4.45
N ASN A 76 6.65 8.53 4.20
CA ASN A 76 7.77 9.34 4.69
C ASN A 76 7.86 9.30 6.22
N ARG A 77 6.73 9.38 6.90
CA ARG A 77 6.70 9.31 8.36
C ARG A 77 7.17 7.97 8.88
N ALA A 78 6.76 6.88 8.22
CA ALA A 78 7.18 5.55 8.61
C ALA A 78 8.71 5.43 8.51
N TRP A 79 9.29 5.90 7.41
CA TRP A 79 10.73 5.83 7.22
C TRP A 79 11.51 6.74 8.18
N SER A 80 10.90 7.85 8.60
CA SER A 80 11.54 8.74 9.57
C SER A 80 11.51 8.20 11.00
N ASN A 81 10.45 7.46 11.35
CA ASN A 81 10.19 7.08 12.73
C ASN A 81 10.53 5.63 13.04
N CYS A 82 10.65 4.79 12.03
CA CYS A 82 10.87 3.36 12.21
C CYS A 82 12.36 3.05 12.30
N ASN A 83 12.68 1.97 13.01
CA ASN A 83 14.06 1.48 13.10
C ASN A 83 14.53 1.04 11.71
N PRO A 84 15.73 1.48 11.24
CA PRO A 84 16.23 1.10 9.93
C PRO A 84 16.34 -0.41 9.70
N ASP A 85 16.69 -1.18 10.73
CA ASP A 85 16.81 -2.63 10.61
C ASP A 85 15.45 -3.28 10.40
N ASP A 86 14.42 -2.77 11.07
CA ASP A 86 13.06 -3.25 10.90
C ASP A 86 12.54 -2.93 9.51
N LEU A 87 12.83 -1.73 9.00
CA LEU A 87 12.46 -1.36 7.64
C LEU A 87 13.11 -2.28 6.61
N ALA A 88 14.40 -2.56 6.79
CA ALA A 88 15.13 -3.43 5.87
C ALA A 88 14.57 -4.85 5.83
N ARG A 89 14.12 -5.36 6.99
CA ARG A 89 13.52 -6.69 7.06
C ARG A 89 12.15 -6.75 6.41
N ASN A 90 11.37 -5.68 6.53
CA ASN A 90 9.96 -5.68 6.10
C ASN A 90 9.75 -5.07 4.73
N TYR A 91 10.70 -4.28 4.25
CA TYR A 91 10.65 -3.70 2.91
C TYR A 91 11.92 -4.09 2.15
N THR A 92 11.81 -5.07 1.28
CA THR A 92 12.98 -5.70 0.65
C THR A 92 13.30 -5.16 -0.74
N ALA A 93 12.48 -4.25 -1.27
CA ALA A 93 12.74 -3.64 -2.57
C ALA A 93 13.89 -2.63 -2.47
N VAL A 94 14.54 -2.39 -3.60
CA VAL A 94 15.62 -1.41 -3.69
C VAL A 94 15.03 0.01 -3.60
N ILE A 95 15.62 0.82 -2.75
CA ILE A 95 15.22 2.23 -2.57
C ILE A 95 16.30 3.12 -3.18
N ASN A 96 15.88 4.17 -3.88
CA ASN A 96 16.83 5.15 -4.41
C ASN A 96 17.63 5.75 -3.27
N TYR A 97 18.95 5.66 -3.35
CA TYR A 97 19.86 6.07 -2.30
C TYR A 97 19.70 7.56 -1.93
N GLU A 98 19.51 8.40 -2.93
CA GLU A 98 19.40 9.84 -2.70
C GLU A 98 18.11 10.22 -1.99
N ARG A 99 17.00 9.56 -2.33
CA ARG A 99 15.72 9.81 -1.66
C ARG A 99 15.67 9.19 -0.27
N GLY A 100 16.19 8.00 -0.12
CA GLY A 100 16.16 7.28 1.15
C GLY A 100 14.81 6.72 1.55
N VAL A 101 13.75 6.98 0.76
CA VAL A 101 12.41 6.43 0.97
C VAL A 101 11.82 6.01 -0.38
N PRO A 102 10.92 5.02 -0.42
CA PRO A 102 10.26 4.66 -1.67
C PRO A 102 9.22 5.71 -2.06
N THR A 103 8.96 5.83 -3.36
CA THR A 103 7.80 6.58 -3.82
C THR A 103 6.54 5.76 -3.55
N LEU A 104 5.39 6.42 -3.56
CA LEU A 104 4.13 5.71 -3.35
C LEU A 104 3.92 4.61 -4.41
N THR A 105 4.30 4.85 -5.65
CA THR A 105 4.17 3.86 -6.70
C THR A 105 5.06 2.64 -6.45
N GLU A 106 6.32 2.88 -6.12
CA GLU A 106 7.26 1.80 -5.79
C GLU A 106 6.76 0.97 -4.62
N PHE A 107 6.30 1.63 -3.58
CA PHE A 107 5.81 0.99 -2.36
C PHE A 107 4.58 0.12 -2.65
N VAL A 108 3.60 0.68 -3.32
CA VAL A 108 2.34 -0.01 -3.60
C VAL A 108 2.57 -1.25 -4.45
N TYR A 109 3.34 -1.12 -5.54
CA TYR A 109 3.56 -2.24 -6.45
C TYR A 109 4.49 -3.30 -5.86
N HIS A 110 5.39 -2.92 -4.95
CA HIS A 110 6.19 -3.90 -4.23
C HIS A 110 5.30 -4.86 -3.44
N TYR A 111 4.37 -4.32 -2.66
CA TYR A 111 3.49 -5.17 -1.86
C TYR A 111 2.44 -5.89 -2.70
N ALA A 112 1.93 -5.23 -3.73
CA ALA A 112 0.96 -5.87 -4.61
C ALA A 112 1.55 -7.05 -5.37
N SER A 113 2.83 -7.01 -5.70
CA SER A 113 3.46 -8.05 -6.53
C SER A 113 3.44 -9.43 -5.86
N LYS A 114 3.52 -9.49 -4.54
CA LYS A 114 3.50 -10.79 -3.87
C LYS A 114 2.14 -11.49 -4.01
N PHE A 115 1.06 -10.72 -4.09
CA PHE A 115 -0.27 -11.30 -4.29
C PHE A 115 -0.44 -11.80 -5.71
N ARG A 116 0.13 -11.09 -6.68
CA ARG A 116 0.10 -11.54 -8.08
C ARG A 116 0.88 -12.83 -8.27
N ASN A 117 1.98 -12.99 -7.55
CA ASN A 117 2.79 -14.20 -7.63
C ASN A 117 2.09 -15.43 -7.03
N GLU A 118 1.17 -15.20 -6.11
CA GLU A 118 0.40 -16.28 -5.51
C GLU A 118 -0.79 -16.71 -6.37
N LEU A 119 -1.19 -15.89 -7.31
CA LEU A 119 -2.32 -16.18 -8.18
C LEU A 119 -1.88 -16.95 -9.42
#